data_cde316f7d3fab4097c5eb40f1e441ff3
#
_entry.id   cde316f7d3fab4097c5eb40f1e441ff3
#
_cell.length_a   1.000
_cell.length_b   1.000
_cell.length_c   1.000
_cell.angle_alpha   90.00
_cell.angle_beta   90.00
_cell.angle_gamma   90.00
#
_symmetry.space_group_name_H-M   'P 1'
#
loop_
_entity.id
_entity.type
_entity.pdbx_description
1 polymer ?
#
loop_
_entity_poly.entity_id
_entity_poly.type
_entity_poly.pdbx_seq_one_letter_code
_entity_poly.pdbx_strand_id
1 'polypeptide(L)'
;MPREIVGKVLRFSLRHAPCAHICRYCLISESRKRSPLPFSRFEQLVHRFYDWKQSQQRDDLEIGVFVGPSFDYDIETLKGVARLRERRGGKFQILNLGGLRIRSGDELAAWLEERRVAGIVGFHASLAGYGEIHDRWNGRAGDFDYQTSILRLAGERGMIRQEKLFLAQNTLRKH
;
A
#
# COMPACT_ATOMS: atom_id res chain seq x y z
N MET A 1 -30.01 10.09 -15.58
CA MET A 1 -29.89 8.62 -15.59
C MET A 1 -28.62 8.23 -14.86
N PRO A 2 -28.62 7.30 -13.94
CA PRO A 2 -27.38 6.76 -13.38
C PRO A 2 -26.56 6.16 -14.52
N ARG A 3 -25.26 6.52 -14.59
CA ARG A 3 -24.36 5.94 -15.59
C ARG A 3 -24.17 4.48 -15.28
N GLU A 4 -24.37 3.61 -16.25
CA GLU A 4 -24.13 2.19 -16.14
C GLU A 4 -22.64 1.91 -15.87
N ILE A 5 -22.34 0.97 -14.97
CA ILE A 5 -20.97 0.50 -14.77
C ILE A 5 -20.67 -0.51 -15.87
N VAL A 6 -19.92 -0.08 -16.88
CA VAL A 6 -19.54 -0.91 -18.04
C VAL A 6 -18.22 -1.67 -17.81
N GLY A 7 -17.48 -1.35 -16.74
CA GLY A 7 -16.20 -2.00 -16.43
C GLY A 7 -16.36 -3.41 -15.88
N LYS A 8 -15.36 -4.26 -16.13
CA LYS A 8 -15.29 -5.63 -15.58
C LYS A 8 -14.58 -5.71 -14.22
N VAL A 9 -13.93 -4.63 -13.78
CA VAL A 9 -13.19 -4.59 -12.52
C VAL A 9 -13.48 -3.30 -11.78
N LEU A 10 -14.01 -3.42 -10.56
CA LEU A 10 -14.20 -2.31 -9.64
C LEU A 10 -13.16 -2.43 -8.49
N ARG A 11 -12.30 -1.43 -8.35
CA ARG A 11 -11.22 -1.45 -7.35
C ARG A 11 -11.48 -0.47 -6.23
N PHE A 12 -11.51 -0.98 -5.00
CA PHE A 12 -11.55 -0.19 -3.77
C PHE A 12 -10.16 -0.11 -3.15
N SER A 13 -9.70 1.09 -2.89
CA SER A 13 -8.41 1.32 -2.24
C SER A 13 -8.63 2.06 -0.92
N LEU A 14 -8.28 1.41 0.18
CA LEU A 14 -8.31 2.04 1.50
C LEU A 14 -7.10 2.95 1.67
N ARG A 15 -7.35 4.18 2.13
CA ARG A 15 -6.34 5.12 2.62
C ARG A 15 -6.72 5.52 4.02
N HIS A 16 -5.99 5.04 5.00
CA HIS A 16 -6.38 5.19 6.40
C HIS A 16 -5.31 5.83 7.28
N ALA A 17 -4.04 5.64 6.99
CA ALA A 17 -2.97 6.13 7.83
C ALA A 17 -2.23 7.34 7.22
N PRO A 18 -1.61 8.20 8.05
CA PRO A 18 -0.80 9.30 7.56
C PRO A 18 0.44 8.79 6.83
N CYS A 19 0.82 9.49 5.76
CA CYS A 19 2.05 9.23 5.04
C CYS A 19 3.20 10.03 5.67
N ALA A 20 4.31 9.39 6.03
CA ALA A 20 5.49 10.02 6.61
C ALA A 20 6.40 10.71 5.57
N HIS A 21 6.05 10.66 4.28
CA HIS A 21 6.81 11.30 3.21
C HIS A 21 6.24 12.66 2.80
N ILE A 22 7.12 13.51 2.25
CA ILE A 22 6.76 14.78 1.62
C ILE A 22 7.25 14.77 0.16
N CYS A 23 6.88 13.73 -0.58
CA CYS A 23 7.37 13.51 -1.94
C CYS A 23 7.03 14.68 -2.86
N ARG A 24 8.02 15.16 -3.62
CA ARG A 24 7.87 16.29 -4.57
C ARG A 24 6.93 15.97 -5.74
N TYR A 25 6.76 14.70 -6.07
CA TYR A 25 5.88 14.21 -7.14
C TYR A 25 4.53 13.69 -6.64
N CYS A 26 4.17 13.94 -5.38
CA CYS A 26 3.00 13.35 -4.79
C CYS A 26 1.69 13.97 -5.28
N LEU A 27 0.90 13.22 -6.01
CA LEU A 27 -0.42 13.63 -6.49
C LEU A 27 -1.50 13.69 -5.39
N ILE A 28 -1.20 13.16 -4.21
CA ILE A 28 -2.15 13.06 -3.09
C ILE A 28 -1.77 13.94 -1.89
N SER A 29 -0.89 14.92 -2.10
CA SER A 29 -0.36 15.79 -1.04
C SER A 29 -1.46 16.42 -0.18
N GLU A 30 -2.55 16.88 -0.80
CA GLU A 30 -3.68 17.48 -0.09
C GLU A 30 -4.54 16.47 0.70
N SER A 31 -4.56 15.20 0.28
CA SER A 31 -5.34 14.18 1.00
C SER A 31 -4.72 13.80 2.34
N ARG A 32 -3.45 14.14 2.59
CA ARG A 32 -2.76 13.92 3.88
C ARG A 32 -3.38 14.74 5.01
N LYS A 33 -3.99 15.88 4.69
CA LYS A 33 -4.62 16.79 5.65
C LYS A 33 -6.03 16.34 6.05
N ARG A 34 -6.61 15.37 5.35
CA ARG A 34 -7.97 14.90 5.60
C ARG A 34 -7.97 13.78 6.64
N SER A 35 -8.98 13.80 7.50
CA SER A 35 -9.22 12.69 8.43
C SER A 35 -9.40 11.39 7.65
N PRO A 36 -8.74 10.31 8.07
CA PRO A 36 -8.87 9.02 7.41
C PRO A 36 -10.32 8.50 7.54
N LEU A 37 -10.74 7.74 6.53
CA LEU A 37 -12.00 7.01 6.61
C LEU A 37 -11.84 5.85 7.60
N PRO A 38 -12.68 5.71 8.64
CA PRO A 38 -12.64 4.56 9.52
C PRO A 38 -12.79 3.25 8.74
N PHE A 39 -12.04 2.22 9.13
CA PHE A 39 -12.08 0.92 8.42
C PHE A 39 -13.50 0.35 8.35
N SER A 40 -14.29 0.48 9.41
CA SER A 40 -15.70 0.02 9.44
C SER A 40 -16.57 0.67 8.35
N ARG A 41 -16.34 1.94 8.03
CA ARG A 41 -17.04 2.62 6.93
C ARG A 41 -16.60 2.11 5.56
N PHE A 42 -15.30 1.85 5.41
CA PHE A 42 -14.78 1.24 4.20
C PHE A 42 -15.35 -0.18 4.00
N GLU A 43 -15.36 -0.99 5.04
CA GLU A 43 -15.94 -2.33 5.04
C GLU A 43 -17.42 -2.32 4.65
N GLN A 44 -18.22 -1.46 5.27
CA GLN A 44 -19.63 -1.28 4.92
C GLN A 44 -19.82 -0.91 3.44
N LEU A 45 -18.99 0.01 2.93
CA LEU A 45 -19.05 0.41 1.53
C LEU A 45 -18.78 -0.77 0.59
N VAL A 46 -17.72 -1.55 0.88
CA VAL A 46 -17.35 -2.73 0.09
C VAL A 46 -18.49 -3.75 0.10
N HIS A 47 -19.07 -4.04 1.27
CA HIS A 47 -20.20 -4.97 1.36
C HIS A 47 -21.41 -4.52 0.54
N ARG A 48 -21.78 -3.23 0.59
CA ARG A 48 -22.87 -2.71 -0.25
C ARG A 48 -22.65 -2.92 -1.74
N PHE A 49 -21.39 -2.81 -2.20
CA PHE A 49 -21.08 -3.10 -3.61
C PHE A 49 -21.10 -4.58 -3.94
N TYR A 50 -20.76 -5.45 -3.01
CA TYR A 50 -20.94 -6.88 -3.19
C TYR A 50 -22.42 -7.25 -3.27
N ASP A 51 -23.26 -6.71 -2.38
CA ASP A 51 -24.70 -6.95 -2.37
C ASP A 51 -25.34 -6.41 -3.65
N TRP A 52 -24.94 -5.21 -4.07
CA TRP A 52 -25.37 -4.62 -5.35
C TRP A 52 -24.97 -5.52 -6.54
N LYS A 53 -23.71 -5.96 -6.61
CA LYS A 53 -23.24 -6.88 -7.65
C LYS A 53 -24.12 -8.12 -7.73
N GLN A 54 -24.43 -8.72 -6.59
CA GLN A 54 -25.26 -9.91 -6.49
C GLN A 54 -26.70 -9.62 -6.93
N SER A 55 -27.29 -8.50 -6.46
CA SER A 55 -28.68 -8.12 -6.84
C SER A 55 -28.84 -7.83 -8.33
N GLN A 56 -27.78 -7.34 -8.97
CA GLN A 56 -27.75 -7.04 -10.41
C GLN A 56 -27.26 -8.23 -11.26
N GLN A 57 -26.99 -9.39 -10.66
CA GLN A 57 -26.46 -10.57 -11.35
C GLN A 57 -25.20 -10.28 -12.20
N ARG A 58 -24.34 -9.37 -11.72
CA ARG A 58 -23.13 -8.93 -12.41
C ARG A 58 -21.94 -9.87 -12.12
N ASP A 59 -22.05 -11.14 -12.54
CA ASP A 59 -20.99 -12.15 -12.38
C ASP A 59 -19.73 -11.79 -13.21
N ASP A 60 -19.92 -10.99 -14.25
CA ASP A 60 -18.85 -10.43 -15.09
C ASP A 60 -17.96 -9.39 -14.36
N LEU A 61 -18.42 -8.84 -13.23
CA LEU A 61 -17.74 -7.78 -12.51
C LEU A 61 -16.88 -8.34 -11.37
N GLU A 62 -15.58 -8.09 -11.43
CA GLU A 62 -14.66 -8.34 -10.33
C GLU A 62 -14.63 -7.16 -9.36
N ILE A 63 -14.71 -7.44 -8.05
CA ILE A 63 -14.51 -6.45 -7.00
C ILE A 63 -13.17 -6.72 -6.31
N GLY A 64 -12.20 -5.84 -6.56
CA GLY A 64 -10.88 -5.86 -5.96
C GLY A 64 -10.79 -4.91 -4.76
N VAL A 65 -10.27 -5.41 -3.64
CA VAL A 65 -10.05 -4.62 -2.42
C VAL A 65 -8.55 -4.54 -2.15
N PHE A 66 -8.03 -3.33 -1.97
CA PHE A 66 -6.61 -3.07 -1.80
C PHE A 66 -6.35 -2.15 -0.61
N VAL A 67 -5.23 -2.36 0.04
CA VAL A 67 -4.62 -1.31 0.86
C VAL A 67 -3.97 -0.30 -0.07
N GLY A 68 -4.27 0.97 0.10
CA GLY A 68 -3.67 2.04 -0.69
C GLY A 68 -2.14 2.06 -0.54
N PRO A 69 -1.43 2.69 -1.47
CA PRO A 69 0.01 2.80 -1.35
C PRO A 69 0.39 3.60 -0.11
N SER A 70 1.48 3.20 0.56
CA SER A 70 2.28 4.09 1.39
C SER A 70 1.69 4.44 2.76
N PHE A 71 1.19 3.47 3.53
CA PHE A 71 0.70 3.84 4.84
C PHE A 71 1.04 2.81 5.90
N ASP A 72 1.31 3.33 7.09
CA ASP A 72 1.62 2.57 8.28
C ASP A 72 0.34 2.01 8.92
N TYR A 73 -0.33 1.15 8.17
CA TYR A 73 -1.56 0.52 8.66
C TYR A 73 -1.30 -0.32 9.90
N ASP A 74 -2.20 -0.24 10.86
CA ASP A 74 -2.26 -1.19 11.96
C ASP A 74 -2.63 -2.59 11.44
N ILE A 75 -2.26 -3.60 12.21
CA ILE A 75 -2.40 -4.99 11.80
C ILE A 75 -3.87 -5.42 11.69
N GLU A 76 -4.76 -4.86 12.50
CA GLU A 76 -6.18 -5.21 12.47
C GLU A 76 -6.84 -4.66 11.19
N THR A 77 -6.47 -3.46 10.74
CA THR A 77 -6.88 -2.94 9.44
C THR A 77 -6.39 -3.85 8.30
N LEU A 78 -5.13 -4.30 8.33
CA LEU A 78 -4.60 -5.21 7.32
C LEU A 78 -5.32 -6.56 7.31
N LYS A 79 -5.57 -7.15 8.47
CA LYS A 79 -6.38 -8.38 8.61
C LYS A 79 -7.82 -8.17 8.12
N GLY A 80 -8.42 -7.05 8.42
CA GLY A 80 -9.75 -6.69 7.94
C GLY A 80 -9.83 -6.64 6.42
N VAL A 81 -8.87 -5.96 5.77
CA VAL A 81 -8.75 -5.93 4.30
C VAL A 81 -8.57 -7.34 3.74
N ALA A 82 -7.74 -8.16 4.37
CA ALA A 82 -7.54 -9.54 3.94
C ALA A 82 -8.83 -10.36 4.02
N ARG A 83 -9.57 -10.28 5.12
CA ARG A 83 -10.89 -10.95 5.26
C ARG A 83 -11.87 -10.55 4.16
N LEU A 84 -11.90 -9.27 3.77
CA LEU A 84 -12.74 -8.81 2.66
C LEU A 84 -12.31 -9.45 1.33
N ARG A 85 -11.01 -9.62 1.10
CA ARG A 85 -10.46 -10.25 -0.11
C ARG A 85 -10.68 -11.76 -0.12
N GLU A 86 -10.45 -12.45 0.99
CA GLU A 86 -10.60 -13.91 1.13
C GLU A 86 -12.01 -14.38 0.84
N ARG A 87 -13.00 -13.69 1.38
CA ARG A 87 -14.42 -14.00 1.13
C ARG A 87 -14.78 -14.00 -0.36
N ARG A 88 -13.90 -13.41 -1.19
CA ARG A 88 -14.08 -13.25 -2.64
C ARG A 88 -12.89 -13.83 -3.43
N GLY A 89 -12.15 -14.78 -2.84
CA GLY A 89 -11.03 -15.46 -3.50
C GLY A 89 -9.76 -14.62 -3.66
N GLY A 90 -9.62 -13.51 -2.90
CA GLY A 90 -8.44 -12.66 -2.97
C GLY A 90 -7.28 -13.17 -2.10
N LYS A 91 -6.06 -13.00 -2.59
CA LYS A 91 -4.82 -13.28 -1.84
C LYS A 91 -4.31 -12.01 -1.15
N PHE A 92 -3.49 -12.15 -0.11
CA PHE A 92 -2.76 -11.01 0.45
C PHE A 92 -1.96 -10.29 -0.63
N GLN A 93 -1.94 -8.96 -0.55
CA GLN A 93 -1.14 -8.16 -1.47
C GLN A 93 0.26 -7.91 -0.89
N ILE A 94 1.21 -7.66 -1.79
CA ILE A 94 2.52 -7.12 -1.44
C ILE A 94 2.33 -5.67 -0.98
N LEU A 95 2.87 -5.30 0.19
CA LEU A 95 2.75 -3.96 0.74
C LEU A 95 3.80 -3.01 0.15
N ASN A 96 3.38 -1.77 -0.13
CA ASN A 96 4.29 -0.70 -0.53
C ASN A 96 4.99 -0.10 0.71
N LEU A 97 6.31 0.07 0.65
CA LEU A 97 7.11 0.65 1.71
C LEU A 97 7.10 2.18 1.76
N GLY A 98 6.65 2.83 0.69
CA GLY A 98 6.59 4.29 0.69
C GLY A 98 5.66 4.83 1.79
N GLY A 99 6.09 5.89 2.48
CA GLY A 99 5.30 6.60 3.48
C GLY A 99 5.26 5.99 4.88
N LEU A 100 5.99 4.91 5.12
CA LEU A 100 6.13 4.34 6.46
C LEU A 100 6.97 5.26 7.36
N ARG A 101 6.70 5.30 8.66
CA ARG A 101 7.63 5.89 9.63
C ARG A 101 8.89 5.05 9.73
N ILE A 102 10.04 5.69 9.98
CA ILE A 102 11.31 5.00 10.19
C ILE A 102 11.26 4.22 11.51
N ARG A 103 11.72 3.00 11.45
CA ARG A 103 11.95 2.09 12.59
C ARG A 103 13.37 1.54 12.49
N SER A 104 13.94 1.12 13.61
CA SER A 104 15.27 0.52 13.65
C SER A 104 15.32 -0.63 14.66
N GLY A 105 16.36 -1.44 14.58
CA GLY A 105 16.61 -2.51 15.54
C GLY A 105 15.41 -3.44 15.77
N ASP A 106 15.14 -3.71 17.03
CA ASP A 106 14.08 -4.64 17.45
C ASP A 106 12.69 -4.16 17.06
N GLU A 107 12.43 -2.84 17.01
CA GLU A 107 11.15 -2.31 16.56
C GLU A 107 10.87 -2.67 15.09
N LEU A 108 11.88 -2.58 14.24
CA LEU A 108 11.74 -2.96 12.82
C LEU A 108 11.55 -4.47 12.68
N ALA A 109 12.31 -5.25 13.44
CA ALA A 109 12.19 -6.70 13.43
C ALA A 109 10.79 -7.17 13.88
N ALA A 110 10.29 -6.62 14.96
CA ALA A 110 8.93 -6.90 15.47
C ALA A 110 7.85 -6.49 14.47
N TRP A 111 7.98 -5.30 13.86
CA TRP A 111 7.05 -4.80 12.84
C TRP A 111 6.99 -5.73 11.60
N LEU A 112 8.14 -6.23 11.15
CA LEU A 112 8.20 -7.19 10.04
C LEU A 112 7.56 -8.53 10.42
N GLU A 113 7.89 -9.06 11.60
CA GLU A 113 7.38 -10.35 12.06
C GLU A 113 5.86 -10.32 12.25
N GLU A 114 5.32 -9.27 12.86
CA GLU A 114 3.88 -9.08 12.99
C GLU A 114 3.17 -9.17 11.65
N ARG A 115 3.73 -8.56 10.61
CA ARG A 115 3.15 -8.57 9.26
C ARG A 115 3.28 -9.93 8.59
N ARG A 116 4.41 -10.59 8.76
CA ARG A 116 4.62 -11.95 8.26
C ARG A 116 3.61 -12.94 8.87
N VAL A 117 3.43 -12.89 10.18
CA VAL A 117 2.46 -13.72 10.92
C VAL A 117 1.02 -13.41 10.49
N ALA A 118 0.72 -12.16 10.18
CA ALA A 118 -0.58 -11.76 9.63
C ALA A 118 -0.81 -12.21 8.18
N GLY A 119 0.17 -12.86 7.55
CA GLY A 119 0.05 -13.38 6.19
C GLY A 119 0.47 -12.42 5.08
N ILE A 120 1.13 -11.30 5.39
CA ILE A 120 1.72 -10.43 4.37
C ILE A 120 2.84 -11.18 3.67
N VAL A 121 2.72 -11.35 2.37
CA VAL A 121 3.63 -12.19 1.58
C VAL A 121 4.90 -11.48 1.12
N GLY A 122 4.94 -10.15 1.19
CA GLY A 122 6.12 -9.39 0.77
C GLY A 122 5.94 -7.89 0.74
N PHE A 123 6.99 -7.23 0.31
CA PHE A 123 7.06 -5.77 0.21
C PHE A 123 7.58 -5.32 -1.14
N HIS A 124 7.15 -4.13 -1.55
CA HIS A 124 7.78 -3.45 -2.67
C HIS A 124 8.19 -2.02 -2.31
N ALA A 125 9.37 -1.60 -2.78
CA ALA A 125 9.85 -0.25 -2.72
C ALA A 125 9.63 0.45 -4.07
N SER A 126 9.30 1.74 -4.01
CA SER A 126 9.26 2.61 -5.19
C SER A 126 10.38 3.64 -5.07
N LEU A 127 11.47 3.44 -5.81
CA LEU A 127 12.69 4.22 -5.70
C LEU A 127 12.73 5.32 -6.76
N ALA A 128 12.88 6.56 -6.33
CA ALA A 128 12.98 7.73 -7.21
C ALA A 128 14.45 8.09 -7.53
N GLY A 129 15.32 7.09 -7.59
CA GLY A 129 16.76 7.21 -7.79
C GLY A 129 17.53 6.42 -6.74
N TYR A 130 18.84 6.62 -6.68
CA TYR A 130 19.74 5.96 -5.74
C TYR A 130 20.15 6.90 -4.59
N GLY A 131 20.21 6.38 -3.37
CA GLY A 131 20.70 7.08 -2.19
C GLY A 131 20.03 8.45 -1.97
N GLU A 132 20.83 9.50 -1.83
CA GLU A 132 20.35 10.85 -1.57
C GLU A 132 19.42 11.43 -2.64
N ILE A 133 19.49 10.95 -3.88
CA ILE A 133 18.57 11.37 -4.94
C ILE A 133 17.15 10.92 -4.57
N HIS A 134 17.00 9.67 -4.16
CA HIS A 134 15.74 9.14 -3.68
C HIS A 134 15.22 9.94 -2.48
N ASP A 135 16.07 10.16 -1.49
CA ASP A 135 15.74 10.90 -0.27
C ASP A 135 15.22 12.30 -0.56
N ARG A 136 15.90 13.00 -1.47
CA ARG A 136 15.51 14.34 -1.91
C ARG A 136 14.13 14.37 -2.59
N TRP A 137 13.84 13.36 -3.41
CA TRP A 137 12.54 13.26 -4.08
C TRP A 137 11.41 12.84 -3.15
N ASN A 138 11.70 11.98 -2.19
CA ASN A 138 10.74 11.56 -1.17
C ASN A 138 10.62 12.56 -0.01
N GLY A 139 11.51 13.53 0.07
CA GLY A 139 11.53 14.56 1.10
C GLY A 139 11.84 14.00 2.49
N ARG A 140 12.66 12.93 2.56
CA ARG A 140 13.05 12.29 3.82
C ARG A 140 14.47 11.72 3.73
N ALA A 141 15.38 12.23 4.54
CA ALA A 141 16.74 11.72 4.64
C ALA A 141 16.75 10.26 5.17
N GLY A 142 17.62 9.43 4.61
CA GLY A 142 17.78 8.03 4.97
C GLY A 142 16.64 7.11 4.51
N ASP A 143 15.75 7.60 3.67
CA ASP A 143 14.61 6.80 3.18
C ASP A 143 15.04 5.66 2.26
N PHE A 144 16.03 5.90 1.42
CA PHE A 144 16.60 4.87 0.54
C PHE A 144 17.14 3.69 1.35
N ASP A 145 18.00 3.99 2.32
CA ASP A 145 18.61 2.95 3.17
C ASP A 145 17.56 2.23 4.01
N TYR A 146 16.57 2.96 4.50
CA TYR A 146 15.46 2.38 5.25
C TYR A 146 14.64 1.39 4.42
N GLN A 147 14.20 1.79 3.23
CA GLN A 147 13.40 0.92 2.35
C GLN A 147 14.20 -0.33 1.89
N THR A 148 15.45 -0.12 1.50
CA THR A 148 16.32 -1.23 1.06
C THR A 148 16.67 -2.18 2.21
N SER A 149 16.86 -1.68 3.43
CA SER A 149 17.06 -2.51 4.62
C SER A 149 15.85 -3.39 4.93
N ILE A 150 14.61 -2.85 4.80
CA ILE A 150 13.39 -3.65 4.96
C ILE A 150 13.32 -4.76 3.90
N LEU A 151 13.62 -4.44 2.64
CA LEU A 151 13.62 -5.47 1.58
C LEU A 151 14.63 -6.57 1.86
N ARG A 152 15.84 -6.21 2.32
CA ARG A 152 16.86 -7.19 2.70
C ARG A 152 16.36 -8.09 3.84
N LEU A 153 15.88 -7.49 4.94
CA LEU A 153 15.37 -8.21 6.11
C LEU A 153 14.15 -9.08 5.79
N ALA A 154 13.28 -8.63 4.89
CA ALA A 154 12.15 -9.41 4.39
C ALA A 154 12.62 -10.63 3.60
N GLY A 155 13.64 -10.46 2.74
CA GLY A 155 14.25 -11.56 1.99
C GLY A 155 14.87 -12.62 2.88
N GLU A 156 15.56 -12.22 3.96
CA GLU A 156 16.12 -13.12 4.97
C GLU A 156 15.03 -13.96 5.67
N ARG A 157 13.78 -13.50 5.64
CA ARG A 157 12.59 -14.20 6.19
C ARG A 157 11.76 -14.92 5.13
N GLY A 158 12.30 -15.09 3.92
CA GLY A 158 11.61 -15.77 2.80
C GLY A 158 10.44 -15.01 2.20
N MET A 159 10.30 -13.72 2.50
CA MET A 159 9.23 -12.87 1.94
C MET A 159 9.58 -12.36 0.54
N ILE A 160 8.56 -12.09 -0.27
CA ILE A 160 8.72 -11.53 -1.62
C ILE A 160 9.27 -10.10 -1.54
N ARG A 161 10.25 -9.81 -2.39
CA ARG A 161 10.85 -8.48 -2.53
C ARG A 161 10.63 -7.97 -3.94
N GLN A 162 10.17 -6.73 -4.06
CA GLN A 162 10.02 -6.07 -5.35
C GLN A 162 10.54 -4.64 -5.26
N GLU A 163 11.19 -4.20 -6.31
CA GLU A 163 11.66 -2.83 -6.47
C GLU A 163 11.12 -2.26 -7.78
N LYS A 164 10.67 -1.00 -7.72
CA LYS A 164 10.29 -0.19 -8.87
C LYS A 164 11.18 1.02 -8.89
N LEU A 165 11.98 1.16 -9.94
CA LEU A 165 12.82 2.34 -10.13
C LEU A 165 12.13 3.29 -11.10
N PHE A 166 11.89 4.52 -10.66
CA PHE A 166 11.46 5.60 -11.54
C PHE A 166 12.67 6.18 -12.26
N LEU A 167 12.77 5.93 -13.57
CA LEU A 167 13.81 6.48 -14.42
C LEU A 167 13.31 7.77 -15.06
N ALA A 168 13.85 8.89 -14.60
CA ALA A 168 13.64 10.20 -15.18
C ALA A 168 15.00 10.86 -15.41
N GLN A 169 15.07 11.83 -16.31
CA GLN A 169 16.34 12.49 -16.66
C GLN A 169 17.11 13.04 -15.44
N ASN A 170 16.36 13.53 -14.45
CA ASN A 170 16.90 14.06 -13.19
C ASN A 170 17.26 12.97 -12.15
N THR A 171 16.78 11.73 -12.31
CA THR A 171 17.17 10.60 -11.46
C THR A 171 18.38 9.85 -11.99
N LEU A 172 18.75 10.08 -13.25
CA LEU A 172 19.90 9.45 -13.93
C LEU A 172 21.17 10.30 -13.88
N ARG A 173 21.06 11.61 -13.61
CA ARG A 173 22.24 12.48 -13.51
C ARG A 173 23.02 12.15 -12.24
N LYS A 174 24.25 11.67 -12.41
CA LYS A 174 25.28 11.71 -11.36
C LYS A 174 25.66 13.19 -11.16
N HIS A 175 25.53 13.66 -9.95
CA HIS A 175 26.16 14.92 -9.56
C HIS A 175 27.55 14.66 -9.04
#